data_643515dee549e77c5560e42a31cf2435
#
_entry.id   643515dee549e77c5560e42a31cf2435
#
_cell.length_a   1.000
_cell.length_b   1.000
_cell.length_c   1.000
_cell.angle_alpha   90.00
_cell.angle_beta   90.00
_cell.angle_gamma   90.00
#
_symmetry.space_group_name_H-M   'P 1'
#
loop_
_entity.id
_entity.type
_entity.pdbx_description
1 polymer ?
#
loop_
_entity_poly.entity_id
_entity_poly.type
_entity_poly.pdbx_seq_one_letter_code
_entity_poly.pdbx_strand_id
1 'polypeptide(L)'
;MALSREEREQFLTEPHIAALAVNAGDKRGPLTVPIWYQYTPGGEPWVITGSGSRKHRLIEATGEFSLMVDRVEPTVRYVAVDGVVSRIEPGTDDQLVELTKRYLAPEKVEPYLEFARREHGDSVAIFLKPQHWLSADLGAI
;
A
#
# COMPACT_ATOMS: atom_id res chain seq x y z
N MET A 1 8.26 21.77 -1.57
CA MET A 1 9.16 21.43 -2.68
C MET A 1 8.96 19.99 -3.09
N ALA A 2 8.83 19.75 -4.37
CA ALA A 2 8.71 18.39 -4.88
C ALA A 2 9.96 17.59 -4.52
N LEU A 3 9.79 16.31 -4.23
CA LEU A 3 10.90 15.43 -3.94
C LEU A 3 11.56 14.96 -5.23
N SER A 4 12.87 14.69 -5.16
CA SER A 4 13.56 14.02 -6.25
C SER A 4 13.05 12.57 -6.35
N ARG A 5 13.39 11.91 -7.45
CA ARG A 5 13.05 10.49 -7.63
C ARG A 5 13.61 9.64 -6.49
N GLU A 6 14.89 9.86 -6.14
CA GLU A 6 15.53 9.10 -5.07
C GLU A 6 14.85 9.34 -3.73
N GLU A 7 14.53 10.59 -3.42
CA GLU A 7 13.87 10.93 -2.16
C GLU A 7 12.48 10.31 -2.05
N ARG A 8 11.67 10.39 -3.11
CA ARG A 8 10.32 9.83 -3.06
C ARG A 8 10.32 8.32 -2.98
N GLU A 9 11.23 7.66 -3.71
CA GLU A 9 11.34 6.22 -3.65
C GLU A 9 11.84 5.74 -2.29
N GLN A 10 12.83 6.43 -1.73
CA GLN A 10 13.33 6.13 -0.38
C GLN A 10 12.25 6.30 0.67
N PHE A 11 11.47 7.38 0.57
CA PHE A 11 10.37 7.61 1.51
C PHE A 11 9.33 6.51 1.43
N LEU A 12 8.99 6.07 0.22
CA LEU A 12 8.00 5.02 0.03
C LEU A 12 8.49 3.66 0.53
N THR A 13 9.80 3.41 0.60
CA THR A 13 10.33 2.15 1.17
C THR A 13 10.15 2.06 2.67
N GLU A 14 9.99 3.19 3.36
CA GLU A 14 9.80 3.17 4.81
C GLU A 14 8.44 2.61 5.17
N PRO A 15 8.31 1.94 6.33
CA PRO A 15 7.06 1.24 6.66
C PRO A 15 5.96 2.19 7.14
N HIS A 16 5.43 2.98 6.23
CA HIS A 16 4.28 3.85 6.49
C HIS A 16 2.99 3.07 6.28
N ILE A 17 1.94 3.46 7.00
CA ILE A 17 0.60 2.99 6.67
C ILE A 17 0.12 3.82 5.48
N ALA A 18 -0.20 3.17 4.38
CA ALA A 18 -0.67 3.88 3.20
C ALA A 18 -2.17 4.09 3.24
N ALA A 19 -2.62 5.18 2.63
CA ALA A 19 -4.01 5.35 2.25
C ALA A 19 -4.15 4.82 0.83
N LEU A 20 -4.95 3.78 0.66
CA LEU A 20 -5.28 3.23 -0.65
C LEU A 20 -6.57 3.89 -1.11
N ALA A 21 -6.60 4.38 -2.34
CA ALA A 21 -7.80 4.97 -2.92
C ALA A 21 -8.11 4.29 -4.25
N VAL A 22 -9.38 3.96 -4.45
CA VAL A 22 -9.85 3.34 -5.70
C VAL A 22 -11.24 3.88 -6.02
N ASN A 23 -11.49 4.15 -7.30
CA ASN A 23 -12.78 4.63 -7.77
C ASN A 23 -13.89 3.63 -7.41
N ALA A 24 -14.97 4.14 -6.83
CA ALA A 24 -16.08 3.31 -6.36
C ALA A 24 -17.37 3.56 -7.17
N GLY A 25 -17.25 4.14 -8.36
CA GLY A 25 -18.39 4.41 -9.25
C GLY A 25 -18.81 5.87 -9.23
N ASP A 26 -19.75 6.20 -10.10
CA ASP A 26 -20.15 7.60 -10.34
C ASP A 26 -20.93 8.23 -9.19
N LYS A 27 -21.56 7.41 -8.35
CA LYS A 27 -22.45 7.90 -7.29
C LYS A 27 -21.80 7.98 -5.93
N ARG A 28 -20.51 7.66 -5.84
CA ARG A 28 -19.79 7.63 -4.57
C ARG A 28 -18.40 8.22 -4.76
N GLY A 29 -17.86 8.78 -3.68
CA GLY A 29 -16.45 9.13 -3.65
C GLY A 29 -15.58 7.87 -3.71
N PRO A 30 -14.28 8.03 -3.98
CA PRO A 30 -13.38 6.89 -3.98
C PRO A 30 -13.41 6.14 -2.65
N LEU A 31 -13.28 4.82 -2.71
CA LEU A 31 -13.05 4.05 -1.50
C LEU A 31 -11.64 4.38 -1.03
N THR A 32 -11.50 4.80 0.22
CA THR A 32 -10.20 5.16 0.80
C THR A 32 -10.04 4.44 2.12
N VAL A 33 -9.01 3.62 2.25
CA VAL A 33 -8.77 2.80 3.45
C VAL A 33 -7.28 2.73 3.76
N PRO A 34 -6.91 2.55 5.04
CA PRO A 34 -5.52 2.29 5.39
C PRO A 34 -5.12 0.89 4.95
N ILE A 35 -3.87 0.73 4.54
CA ILE A 35 -3.37 -0.57 4.11
C ILE A 35 -1.86 -0.67 4.32
N TRP A 36 -1.38 -1.87 4.59
CA TRP A 36 0.04 -2.19 4.58
C TRP A 36 0.47 -2.49 3.14
N TYR A 37 1.67 -2.11 2.79
CA TYR A 37 2.21 -2.34 1.47
C TYR A 37 3.70 -2.67 1.56
N GLN A 38 4.25 -3.20 0.48
CA GLN A 38 5.69 -3.38 0.33
C GLN A 38 6.14 -2.66 -0.93
N TYR A 39 7.34 -2.12 -0.90
CA TYR A 39 7.92 -1.43 -2.04
C TYR A 39 9.44 -1.50 -2.00
N THR A 40 10.03 -1.77 -3.14
CA THR A 40 11.48 -1.68 -3.36
C THR A 40 11.72 -0.65 -4.46
N PRO A 41 12.70 0.26 -4.32
CA PRO A 41 12.95 1.30 -5.32
C PRO A 41 13.09 0.73 -6.73
N GLY A 42 12.41 1.37 -7.68
CA GLY A 42 12.37 0.93 -9.07
C GLY A 42 11.40 -0.22 -9.33
N GLY A 43 10.81 -0.79 -8.30
CA GLY A 43 9.85 -1.89 -8.42
C GLY A 43 8.41 -1.44 -8.38
N GLU A 44 7.55 -2.40 -8.12
CA GLU A 44 6.10 -2.19 -8.05
C GLU A 44 5.63 -2.33 -6.60
N PRO A 45 4.96 -1.31 -6.05
CA PRO A 45 4.32 -1.48 -4.74
C PRO A 45 3.27 -2.59 -4.81
N TRP A 46 3.14 -3.35 -3.73
CA TRP A 46 2.10 -4.37 -3.69
C TRP A 46 1.44 -4.41 -2.32
N VAL A 47 0.19 -4.88 -2.33
CA VAL A 47 -0.64 -4.99 -1.14
C VAL A 47 -1.28 -6.37 -1.11
N ILE A 48 -1.70 -6.80 0.08
CA ILE A 48 -2.49 -8.02 0.25
C ILE A 48 -3.86 -7.62 0.80
N THR A 49 -4.91 -8.17 0.23
CA THR A 49 -6.26 -7.97 0.74
C THR A 49 -7.07 -9.27 0.61
N GLY A 50 -8.16 -9.36 1.34
CA GLY A 50 -9.03 -10.53 1.27
C GLY A 50 -9.58 -10.75 -0.14
N SER A 51 -9.54 -11.99 -0.60
CA SER A 51 -10.12 -12.36 -1.88
C SER A 51 -11.62 -12.08 -1.87
N GLY A 52 -12.11 -11.36 -2.88
CA GLY A 52 -13.52 -10.98 -2.95
C GLY A 52 -13.89 -9.80 -2.06
N SER A 53 -12.93 -9.19 -1.35
CA SER A 53 -13.19 -7.98 -0.57
C SER A 53 -13.63 -6.84 -1.49
N ARG A 54 -14.21 -5.80 -0.90
CA ARG A 54 -14.64 -4.64 -1.67
C ARG A 54 -13.47 -3.99 -2.41
N LYS A 55 -12.33 -3.84 -1.73
CA LYS A 55 -11.11 -3.32 -2.36
C LYS A 55 -10.70 -4.15 -3.58
N HIS A 56 -10.65 -5.45 -3.41
CA HIS A 56 -10.27 -6.36 -4.50
C HIS A 56 -11.20 -6.21 -5.69
N ARG A 57 -12.52 -6.24 -5.45
CA ARG A 57 -13.49 -6.14 -6.54
C ARG A 57 -13.41 -4.81 -7.28
N LEU A 58 -13.25 -3.70 -6.56
CA LEU A 58 -13.15 -2.37 -7.19
C LEU A 58 -11.85 -2.23 -7.97
N ILE A 59 -10.74 -2.69 -7.42
CA ILE A 59 -9.45 -2.64 -8.11
C ILE A 59 -9.49 -3.51 -9.38
N GLU A 60 -10.07 -4.69 -9.29
CA GLU A 60 -10.21 -5.58 -10.44
C GLU A 60 -11.09 -4.95 -11.53
N ALA A 61 -12.19 -4.30 -11.12
CA ALA A 61 -13.11 -3.67 -12.06
C ALA A 61 -12.51 -2.44 -12.74
N THR A 62 -11.73 -1.63 -12.01
CA THR A 62 -11.17 -0.38 -12.55
C THR A 62 -9.79 -0.57 -13.17
N GLY A 63 -9.04 -1.58 -12.72
CA GLY A 63 -7.67 -1.82 -13.20
C GLY A 63 -6.67 -0.79 -12.71
N GLU A 64 -7.02 0.04 -11.73
CA GLU A 64 -6.13 1.10 -11.25
C GLU A 64 -6.41 1.44 -9.78
N PHE A 65 -5.43 1.99 -9.10
CA PHE A 65 -5.60 2.52 -7.74
C PHE A 65 -4.42 3.41 -7.39
N SER A 66 -4.51 4.06 -6.24
CA SER A 66 -3.44 4.91 -5.74
C SER A 66 -3.09 4.56 -4.30
N LEU A 67 -1.85 4.88 -3.93
CA LEU A 67 -1.35 4.78 -2.57
C LEU A 67 -0.74 6.12 -2.19
N MET A 68 -0.99 6.56 -0.96
CA MET A 68 -0.39 7.78 -0.43
C MET A 68 0.14 7.51 0.97
N VAL A 69 1.37 7.98 1.23
CA VAL A 69 2.00 7.89 2.54
C VAL A 69 2.46 9.28 2.96
N ASP A 70 2.50 9.51 4.27
CA ASP A 70 2.91 10.81 4.79
C ASP A 70 3.54 10.70 6.17
N ARG A 71 4.12 11.81 6.60
CA ARG A 71 4.62 11.99 7.97
C ARG A 71 4.45 13.46 8.35
N VAL A 72 4.58 13.73 9.65
CA VAL A 72 4.54 15.11 10.19
C VAL A 72 5.92 15.54 10.70
N GLU A 73 6.66 14.62 11.27
CA GLU A 73 7.99 14.88 11.84
C GLU A 73 9.07 14.12 11.08
N PRO A 74 10.27 14.66 10.91
CA PRO A 74 10.79 15.97 11.31
C PRO A 74 10.31 17.12 10.41
N THR A 75 9.83 16.80 9.22
CA THR A 75 9.17 17.73 8.30
C THR A 75 7.91 17.09 7.78
N VAL A 76 6.95 17.91 7.37
CA VAL A 76 5.75 17.40 6.73
C VAL A 76 6.13 16.96 5.31
N ARG A 77 5.98 15.66 5.05
CA ARG A 77 6.34 15.08 3.75
C ARG A 77 5.28 14.09 3.33
N TYR A 78 5.00 14.03 2.04
CA TYR A 78 4.12 13.00 1.51
C TYR A 78 4.59 12.50 0.15
N VAL A 79 4.20 11.29 -0.16
CA VAL A 79 4.40 10.67 -1.47
C VAL A 79 3.11 9.97 -1.85
N ALA A 80 2.59 10.31 -3.01
CA ALA A 80 1.45 9.61 -3.61
C ALA A 80 1.90 9.01 -4.94
N VAL A 81 1.44 7.80 -5.21
CA VAL A 81 1.71 7.11 -6.46
C VAL A 81 0.42 6.48 -6.95
N ASP A 82 0.12 6.64 -8.23
CA ASP A 82 -0.99 5.94 -8.85
C ASP A 82 -0.54 5.26 -10.14
N GLY A 83 -1.34 4.35 -10.58
CA GLY A 83 -1.05 3.62 -11.80
C GLY A 83 -2.05 2.51 -12.05
N VAL A 84 -1.64 1.59 -12.90
CA VAL A 84 -2.47 0.46 -13.29
C VAL A 84 -2.04 -0.80 -12.55
N VAL A 85 -2.98 -1.71 -12.40
CA VAL A 85 -2.69 -3.04 -11.86
C VAL A 85 -1.83 -3.79 -12.87
N SER A 86 -0.66 -4.25 -12.46
CA SER A 86 0.19 -5.07 -13.34
C SER A 86 -0.21 -6.54 -13.25
N ARG A 87 -0.59 -7.00 -12.06
CA ARG A 87 -1.09 -8.37 -11.87
C ARG A 87 -1.80 -8.49 -10.53
N ILE A 88 -2.68 -9.49 -10.46
CA ILE A 88 -3.34 -9.92 -9.23
C ILE A 88 -3.11 -11.43 -9.14
N GLU A 89 -2.57 -11.88 -8.03
CA GLU A 89 -2.20 -13.29 -7.80
C GLU A 89 -2.75 -13.76 -6.46
N PRO A 90 -2.92 -15.07 -6.27
CA PRO A 90 -3.22 -15.57 -4.93
C PRO A 90 -2.13 -15.10 -3.95
N GLY A 91 -2.54 -14.59 -2.79
CA GLY A 91 -1.61 -14.21 -1.72
C GLY A 91 -0.93 -15.44 -1.14
N THR A 92 0.32 -15.28 -0.72
CA THR A 92 1.10 -16.37 -0.14
C THR A 92 1.39 -16.12 1.33
N ASP A 93 1.66 -17.18 2.07
CA ASP A 93 2.07 -17.05 3.47
C ASP A 93 3.39 -16.27 3.59
N ASP A 94 4.31 -16.46 2.66
CA ASP A 94 5.58 -15.72 2.66
C ASP A 94 5.35 -14.22 2.53
N GLN A 95 4.39 -13.81 1.71
CA GLN A 95 4.02 -12.40 1.57
C GLN A 95 3.41 -11.85 2.86
N LEU A 96 2.56 -12.62 3.51
CA LEU A 96 1.99 -12.25 4.81
C LEU A 96 3.09 -12.06 5.85
N VAL A 97 4.04 -12.99 5.92
CA VAL A 97 5.17 -12.91 6.84
C VAL A 97 6.01 -11.68 6.54
N GLU A 98 6.30 -11.42 5.27
CA GLU A 98 7.11 -10.27 4.87
C GLU A 98 6.47 -8.95 5.31
N LEU A 99 5.18 -8.76 5.06
CA LEU A 99 4.48 -7.55 5.49
C LEU A 99 4.42 -7.43 7.00
N THR A 100 4.17 -8.54 7.69
CA THR A 100 4.08 -8.52 9.14
C THR A 100 5.42 -8.08 9.76
N LYS A 101 6.52 -8.62 9.27
CA LYS A 101 7.86 -8.24 9.75
C LYS A 101 8.22 -6.80 9.43
N ARG A 102 7.69 -6.27 8.34
CA ARG A 102 7.92 -4.87 7.94
C ARG A 102 7.31 -3.89 8.94
N TYR A 103 6.12 -4.21 9.47
CA TYR A 103 5.34 -3.28 10.27
C TYR A 103 5.37 -3.52 11.77
N LEU A 104 5.61 -4.74 12.23
CA LEU A 104 5.50 -5.08 13.65
C LEU A 104 6.85 -5.36 14.27
N ALA A 105 6.96 -5.03 15.56
CA ALA A 105 8.13 -5.39 16.35
C ALA A 105 8.27 -6.92 16.42
N PRO A 106 9.51 -7.46 16.52
CA PRO A 106 9.73 -8.91 16.47
C PRO A 106 8.86 -9.73 17.40
N GLU A 107 8.62 -9.25 18.63
CA GLU A 107 7.82 -9.96 19.63
C GLU A 107 6.33 -10.00 19.29
N LYS A 108 5.87 -9.17 18.35
CA LYS A 108 4.46 -9.14 17.93
C LYS A 108 4.20 -9.93 16.65
N VAL A 109 5.25 -10.37 15.97
CA VAL A 109 5.11 -11.02 14.66
C VAL A 109 4.35 -12.34 14.76
N GLU A 110 4.81 -13.27 15.61
CA GLU A 110 4.15 -14.58 15.72
C GLU A 110 2.71 -14.51 16.21
N PRO A 111 2.40 -13.73 17.26
CA PRO A 111 1.00 -13.59 17.68
C PRO A 111 0.10 -13.04 16.57
N TYR A 112 0.59 -12.07 15.80
CA TYR A 112 -0.20 -11.51 14.69
C TYR A 112 -0.39 -12.54 13.58
N LEU A 113 0.65 -13.30 13.23
CA LEU A 113 0.54 -14.33 12.19
C LEU A 113 -0.47 -15.40 12.58
N GLU A 114 -0.48 -15.83 13.84
CA GLU A 114 -1.48 -16.77 14.33
C GLU A 114 -2.89 -16.22 14.14
N PHE A 115 -3.10 -14.96 14.54
CA PHE A 115 -4.38 -14.29 14.39
C PHE A 115 -4.78 -14.21 12.93
N ALA A 116 -3.89 -13.73 12.07
CA ALA A 116 -4.19 -13.53 10.65
C ALA A 116 -4.52 -14.84 9.93
N ARG A 117 -3.75 -15.90 10.23
CA ARG A 117 -3.98 -17.21 9.61
C ARG A 117 -5.30 -17.85 10.05
N ARG A 118 -5.73 -17.55 11.29
CA ARG A 118 -6.98 -18.08 11.83
C ARG A 118 -8.19 -17.29 11.36
N GLU A 119 -8.09 -15.95 11.32
CA GLU A 119 -9.23 -15.08 11.10
C GLU A 119 -9.41 -14.67 9.64
N HIS A 120 -8.32 -14.65 8.86
CA HIS A 120 -8.39 -14.22 7.47
C HIS A 120 -8.56 -15.44 6.57
N GLY A 121 -9.47 -15.33 5.59
CA GLY A 121 -9.62 -16.34 4.56
C GLY A 121 -8.57 -16.17 3.47
N ASP A 122 -8.91 -16.62 2.27
CA ASP A 122 -8.03 -16.49 1.11
C ASP A 122 -7.75 -15.02 0.82
N SER A 123 -6.55 -14.75 0.36
CA SER A 123 -6.11 -13.39 0.03
C SER A 123 -5.59 -13.31 -1.40
N VAL A 124 -5.48 -12.09 -1.90
CA VAL A 124 -4.84 -11.79 -3.17
C VAL A 124 -3.75 -10.76 -2.95
N ALA A 125 -2.67 -10.89 -3.73
CA ALA A 125 -1.61 -9.89 -3.80
C ALA A 125 -1.83 -9.08 -5.06
N ILE A 126 -1.87 -7.76 -4.92
CA ILE A 126 -2.17 -6.83 -6.01
C ILE A 126 -0.96 -5.94 -6.21
N PHE A 127 -0.43 -5.93 -7.44
CA PHE A 127 0.78 -5.20 -7.79
C PHE A 127 0.42 -3.98 -8.63
N LEU A 128 0.98 -2.83 -8.24
CA LEU A 128 0.74 -1.55 -8.90
C LEU A 128 1.93 -1.20 -9.80
N LYS A 129 1.65 -0.96 -11.07
CA LYS A 129 2.65 -0.41 -11.98
C LYS A 129 2.59 1.12 -11.86
N PRO A 130 3.61 1.77 -11.27
CA PRO A 130 3.57 3.22 -11.08
C PRO A 130 3.54 3.97 -12.41
N GLN A 131 2.66 4.96 -12.52
CA GLN A 131 2.55 5.83 -13.70
C GLN A 131 2.71 7.30 -13.35
N HIS A 132 2.15 7.73 -12.22
CA HIS A 132 2.19 9.13 -11.80
C HIS A 132 2.62 9.22 -10.34
N TRP A 133 3.51 10.17 -10.07
CA TRP A 133 3.98 10.46 -8.72
C TRP A 133 3.64 11.90 -8.36
N LEU A 134 3.21 12.10 -7.14
CA LEU A 134 3.02 13.43 -6.56
C LEU A 134 3.66 13.41 -5.19
N SER A 135 4.58 14.32 -4.94
CA SER A 135 5.31 14.33 -3.68
C SER A 135 5.79 15.72 -3.32
N ALA A 136 5.93 15.96 -2.03
CA ALA A 136 6.50 17.22 -1.57
C ALA A 136 6.99 17.08 -0.14
N ASP A 137 7.98 17.92 0.20
CA ASP A 137 8.36 18.21 1.57
C ASP A 137 7.91 19.64 1.84
N LEU A 138 7.04 19.82 2.81
CA LEU A 138 6.42 21.10 3.13
C LEU A 138 7.16 21.83 4.27
N GLY A 139 8.26 21.27 4.75
CA GLY A 139 9.07 21.86 5.78
C GLY A 139 8.62 21.50 7.19
N ALA A 140 9.31 22.07 8.17
CA ALA A 140 8.97 21.87 9.58
C ALA A 140 7.74 22.71 9.94
N ILE A 141 6.94 22.17 10.85
CA ILE A 141 5.78 22.90 11.40
C ILE A 141 6.21 23.62 12.67
#